data_3ac0cb20241c6cc8c31e19c84abf3376
#
_entry.id   3ac0cb20241c6cc8c31e19c84abf3376
#
_cell.length_a   1.000
_cell.length_b   1.000
_cell.length_c   1.000
_cell.angle_alpha   90.00
_cell.angle_beta   90.00
_cell.angle_gamma   90.00
#
_symmetry.space_group_name_H-M   'P 1'
#
loop_
_entity.id
_entity.type
_entity.pdbx_description
1 polymer ?
#
loop_
_entity_poly.entity_id
_entity_poly.type
_entity_poly.pdbx_seq_one_letter_code
_entity_poly.pdbx_strand_id
1 'polypeptide(L)'
;MSTIKIQQAGNNEEYASPAYKFNRRTEVATDTLMMQGRGPPSSRCGLSKCFFRPSDDATTLPFLIPANAMAAVELEHIAAIIDQIYTKFSNPQRALVVSEDAKRIAAEIRQGILEQAVATHPKYGRIYAYEVDGFGSSYFMDDANIPGILSLPYLGFVDKTDPLYLRTRDFVLSPSNPFYFAGTAAQGIGGPHIGYGYVWPMALSIQALTSNDDAEILGLLDVLKSTTGGTNFMHESFWMDNPNSFTRYWFAWANSLFAELILTIADERPHLIF
;
A
#
# COMPACT_ATOMS: atom_id res chain seq x y z
N MET A 1 -3.25 -19.53 -0.56
CA MET A 1 -3.17 -19.61 -2.05
C MET A 1 -4.51 -19.87 -2.72
N SER A 2 -5.37 -20.80 -2.25
CA SER A 2 -6.70 -21.00 -2.85
C SER A 2 -7.55 -19.73 -2.90
N THR A 3 -7.58 -18.95 -1.82
CA THR A 3 -8.30 -17.67 -1.76
C THR A 3 -7.79 -16.67 -2.80
N ILE A 4 -6.47 -16.52 -2.94
CA ILE A 4 -5.88 -15.62 -3.96
C ILE A 4 -6.33 -16.04 -5.36
N LYS A 5 -6.23 -17.34 -5.70
CA LYS A 5 -6.68 -17.87 -7.00
C LYS A 5 -8.17 -17.59 -7.28
N ILE A 6 -9.01 -17.76 -6.26
CA ILE A 6 -10.44 -17.44 -6.37
C ILE A 6 -10.65 -15.94 -6.62
N GLN A 7 -9.89 -15.09 -5.94
CA GLN A 7 -9.97 -13.63 -6.10
C GLN A 7 -9.37 -13.11 -7.43
N GLN A 8 -8.67 -13.94 -8.19
CA GLN A 8 -8.23 -13.62 -9.57
C GLN A 8 -9.33 -13.78 -10.62
N ALA A 9 -10.49 -14.32 -10.25
CA ALA A 9 -11.61 -14.53 -11.16
C ALA A 9 -12.17 -13.19 -11.69
N GLY A 10 -12.50 -13.14 -12.97
CA GLY A 10 -13.23 -12.05 -13.58
C GLY A 10 -14.76 -12.17 -13.36
N ASN A 11 -15.51 -11.13 -13.74
CA ASN A 11 -16.95 -11.07 -13.53
C ASN A 11 -17.73 -12.29 -14.09
N ASN A 12 -17.36 -12.77 -15.28
CA ASN A 12 -18.05 -13.89 -15.91
C ASN A 12 -17.90 -15.18 -15.11
N GLU A 13 -16.78 -15.37 -14.42
CA GLU A 13 -16.51 -16.53 -13.58
C GLU A 13 -17.17 -16.40 -12.21
N GLU A 14 -17.23 -15.17 -11.66
CA GLU A 14 -17.84 -14.89 -10.36
C GLU A 14 -19.36 -14.89 -10.38
N TYR A 15 -19.98 -14.72 -11.54
CA TYR A 15 -21.44 -14.69 -11.64
C TYR A 15 -22.06 -15.98 -11.08
N ALA A 16 -21.41 -17.10 -11.32
CA ALA A 16 -21.87 -18.41 -10.84
C ALA A 16 -21.60 -18.65 -9.34
N SER A 17 -20.50 -18.14 -8.80
CA SER A 17 -20.12 -18.34 -7.39
C SER A 17 -19.16 -17.24 -6.90
N PRO A 18 -19.67 -16.14 -6.36
CA PRO A 18 -18.81 -15.07 -5.84
C PRO A 18 -18.02 -15.58 -4.64
N ALA A 19 -16.70 -15.36 -4.67
CA ALA A 19 -15.79 -15.80 -3.64
C ALA A 19 -15.99 -15.09 -2.30
N TYR A 20 -16.47 -13.84 -2.36
CA TYR A 20 -16.69 -12.99 -1.19
C TYR A 20 -17.82 -12.00 -1.46
N LYS A 21 -18.58 -11.73 -0.42
CA LYS A 21 -19.59 -10.66 -0.41
C LYS A 21 -19.53 -9.93 0.92
N PHE A 22 -19.56 -8.61 0.87
CA PHE A 22 -19.69 -7.79 2.05
C PHE A 22 -20.70 -6.67 1.80
N ASN A 23 -21.76 -6.68 2.54
CA ASN A 23 -22.81 -5.66 2.46
C ASN A 23 -23.33 -5.37 3.86
N ARG A 24 -23.35 -4.09 4.23
CA ARG A 24 -23.96 -3.64 5.47
C ARG A 24 -24.79 -2.37 5.25
N ARG A 25 -25.76 -2.14 6.12
CA ARG A 25 -26.51 -0.88 6.12
C ARG A 25 -25.64 0.20 6.76
N THR A 26 -25.30 1.23 6.00
CA THR A 26 -24.45 2.35 6.41
C THR A 26 -24.80 3.60 5.62
N GLU A 27 -24.52 4.77 6.18
CA GLU A 27 -24.61 6.06 5.48
C GLU A 27 -23.27 6.46 4.83
N VAL A 28 -22.19 5.74 5.15
CA VAL A 28 -20.84 5.97 4.61
C VAL A 28 -20.61 5.03 3.42
N ALA A 29 -20.47 5.59 2.23
CA ALA A 29 -20.39 4.83 0.98
C ALA A 29 -19.19 3.87 0.93
N THR A 30 -18.07 4.21 1.58
CA THR A 30 -16.85 3.39 1.63
C THR A 30 -16.90 2.26 2.66
N ASP A 31 -17.94 2.22 3.50
CA ASP A 31 -18.11 1.21 4.53
C ASP A 31 -18.78 -0.09 4.04
N THR A 32 -19.10 -0.19 2.75
CA THR A 32 -19.80 -1.33 2.15
C THR A 32 -19.39 -1.49 0.69
N LEU A 33 -19.63 -2.66 0.12
CA LEU A 33 -19.29 -2.91 -1.28
C LEU A 33 -20.51 -2.64 -2.19
N MET A 34 -20.26 -2.02 -3.34
CA MET A 34 -21.23 -1.86 -4.41
C MET A 34 -21.69 -3.22 -4.98
N MET A 35 -22.62 -3.22 -5.93
CA MET A 35 -23.09 -4.40 -6.64
C MET A 35 -23.59 -5.51 -5.69
N GLN A 36 -24.38 -5.12 -4.68
CA GLN A 36 -24.93 -6.06 -3.68
C GLN A 36 -23.83 -6.81 -2.88
N GLY A 37 -22.77 -6.11 -2.56
CA GLY A 37 -21.65 -6.64 -1.76
C GLY A 37 -20.60 -7.39 -2.55
N ARG A 38 -20.64 -7.32 -3.88
CA ARG A 38 -19.67 -8.02 -4.75
C ARG A 38 -18.44 -7.18 -5.11
N GLY A 39 -18.49 -5.87 -4.86
CA GLY A 39 -17.45 -4.93 -5.24
C GLY A 39 -17.50 -4.49 -6.70
N PRO A 40 -16.53 -3.69 -7.15
CA PRO A 40 -16.47 -3.20 -8.52
C PRO A 40 -16.27 -4.32 -9.55
N PRO A 41 -16.70 -4.11 -10.82
CA PRO A 41 -16.48 -5.05 -11.90
C PRO A 41 -14.98 -5.29 -12.15
N SER A 42 -14.61 -6.53 -12.51
CA SER A 42 -13.24 -6.94 -12.79
C SER A 42 -13.13 -7.78 -14.06
N SER A 43 -12.01 -7.63 -14.77
CA SER A 43 -11.56 -8.58 -15.80
C SER A 43 -10.37 -9.39 -15.28
N ARG A 44 -10.31 -10.68 -15.61
CA ARG A 44 -9.17 -11.52 -15.22
C ARG A 44 -7.88 -11.00 -15.85
N CYS A 45 -6.88 -10.70 -15.02
CA CYS A 45 -5.61 -10.12 -15.48
C CYS A 45 -4.41 -10.56 -14.61
N GLY A 46 -4.54 -11.66 -13.89
CA GLY A 46 -3.48 -12.17 -12.99
C GLY A 46 -3.46 -11.51 -11.61
N LEU A 47 -4.15 -10.38 -11.43
CA LEU A 47 -4.23 -9.70 -10.14
C LEU A 47 -5.31 -10.30 -9.23
N SER A 48 -5.08 -10.24 -7.92
CA SER A 48 -6.05 -10.65 -6.90
C SER A 48 -6.88 -9.44 -6.46
N LYS A 49 -8.21 -9.60 -6.42
CA LYS A 49 -9.09 -8.55 -5.91
C LYS A 49 -8.82 -8.27 -4.44
N CYS A 50 -8.84 -6.98 -4.10
CA CYS A 50 -8.84 -6.47 -2.74
C CYS A 50 -10.02 -5.51 -2.61
N PHE A 51 -11.01 -5.87 -1.83
CA PHE A 51 -12.26 -5.10 -1.75
C PHE A 51 -12.18 -3.90 -0.83
N PHE A 52 -11.22 -3.90 0.09
CA PHE A 52 -10.98 -2.80 1.01
C PHE A 52 -9.50 -2.41 1.00
N ARG A 53 -9.25 -1.13 1.14
CA ARG A 53 -7.92 -0.57 1.38
C ARG A 53 -7.45 -0.92 2.79
N PRO A 54 -6.17 -0.76 3.12
CA PRO A 54 -5.70 -0.93 4.50
C PRO A 54 -6.39 -0.01 5.52
N SER A 55 -6.99 1.08 5.06
CA SER A 55 -7.83 2.01 5.85
C SER A 55 -9.23 1.49 6.17
N ASP A 56 -9.62 0.30 5.69
CA ASP A 56 -10.97 -0.25 5.70
C ASP A 56 -11.97 0.43 4.74
N ASP A 57 -11.52 1.39 3.93
CA ASP A 57 -12.36 1.98 2.89
C ASP A 57 -12.49 1.05 1.68
N ALA A 58 -13.69 0.91 1.15
CA ALA A 58 -13.94 0.13 -0.06
C ALA A 58 -13.14 0.68 -1.25
N THR A 59 -12.53 -0.20 -2.02
CA THR A 59 -11.81 0.17 -3.24
C THR A 59 -12.75 0.70 -4.32
N THR A 60 -12.27 1.65 -5.11
CA THR A 60 -13.00 2.19 -6.27
C THR A 60 -12.91 1.23 -7.46
N LEU A 61 -11.72 0.66 -7.70
CA LEU A 61 -11.49 -0.39 -8.68
C LEU A 61 -11.01 -1.65 -7.96
N PRO A 62 -11.28 -2.87 -8.51
CA PRO A 62 -11.19 -4.12 -7.75
C PRO A 62 -9.77 -4.57 -7.39
N PHE A 63 -8.77 -4.12 -8.14
CA PHE A 63 -7.38 -4.55 -7.93
C PHE A 63 -6.55 -3.43 -7.31
N LEU A 64 -6.35 -3.50 -6.00
CA LEU A 64 -5.46 -2.62 -5.25
C LEU A 64 -4.00 -3.02 -5.52
N ILE A 65 -3.26 -2.16 -6.20
CA ILE A 65 -1.92 -2.49 -6.70
C ILE A 65 -0.89 -2.68 -5.59
N PRO A 66 -0.78 -1.80 -4.56
CA PRO A 66 0.19 -2.04 -3.50
C PRO A 66 -0.08 -3.32 -2.70
N ALA A 67 -1.34 -3.72 -2.52
CA ALA A 67 -1.67 -5.00 -1.88
C ALA A 67 -1.28 -6.21 -2.76
N ASN A 68 -1.44 -6.11 -4.08
CA ASN A 68 -0.96 -7.13 -5.01
C ASN A 68 0.57 -7.20 -5.02
N ALA A 69 1.27 -6.06 -4.99
CA ALA A 69 2.73 -6.02 -4.90
C ALA A 69 3.24 -6.72 -3.63
N MET A 70 2.65 -6.40 -2.47
CA MET A 70 2.95 -7.08 -1.21
C MET A 70 2.69 -8.58 -1.31
N ALA A 71 1.53 -8.99 -1.84
CA ALA A 71 1.20 -10.41 -1.99
C ALA A 71 2.21 -11.17 -2.87
N ALA A 72 2.69 -10.56 -3.95
CA ALA A 72 3.71 -11.18 -4.81
C ALA A 72 5.02 -11.41 -4.06
N VAL A 73 5.53 -10.39 -3.35
CA VAL A 73 6.77 -10.48 -2.58
C VAL A 73 6.65 -11.52 -1.46
N GLU A 74 5.56 -11.50 -0.69
CA GLU A 74 5.38 -12.44 0.41
C GLU A 74 5.19 -13.89 -0.06
N LEU A 75 4.61 -14.10 -1.24
CA LEU A 75 4.55 -15.43 -1.84
C LEU A 75 5.94 -15.94 -2.25
N GLU A 76 6.81 -15.06 -2.74
CA GLU A 76 8.22 -15.40 -3.04
C GLU A 76 8.99 -15.74 -1.76
N HIS A 77 8.81 -14.96 -0.67
CA HIS A 77 9.40 -15.24 0.64
C HIS A 77 8.92 -16.58 1.20
N ILE A 78 7.62 -16.84 1.17
CA ILE A 78 7.04 -18.13 1.61
C ILE A 78 7.64 -19.30 0.82
N ALA A 79 7.75 -19.15 -0.50
CA ALA A 79 8.34 -20.20 -1.34
C ALA A 79 9.82 -20.44 -0.97
N ALA A 80 10.60 -19.38 -0.78
CA ALA A 80 12.00 -19.47 -0.39
C ALA A 80 12.18 -20.17 0.98
N ILE A 81 11.33 -19.84 1.96
CA ILE A 81 11.34 -20.51 3.27
C ILE A 81 11.00 -21.99 3.12
N ILE A 82 9.94 -22.33 2.38
CA ILE A 82 9.54 -23.72 2.17
C ILE A 82 10.68 -24.51 1.50
N ASP A 83 11.32 -23.95 0.47
CA ASP A 83 12.42 -24.61 -0.25
C ASP A 83 13.63 -24.92 0.65
N GLN A 84 13.87 -24.11 1.69
CA GLN A 84 14.94 -24.34 2.66
C GLN A 84 14.60 -25.45 3.68
N ILE A 85 13.33 -25.59 4.05
CA ILE A 85 12.92 -26.45 5.16
C ILE A 85 11.93 -27.56 4.78
N TYR A 86 11.65 -27.78 3.49
CA TYR A 86 10.59 -28.72 3.05
C TYR A 86 10.77 -30.14 3.59
N THR A 87 12.00 -30.59 3.82
CA THR A 87 12.30 -31.92 4.38
C THR A 87 11.87 -32.07 5.84
N LYS A 88 11.60 -30.95 6.54
CA LYS A 88 11.15 -30.92 7.93
C LYS A 88 9.62 -31.05 8.06
N PHE A 89 8.88 -30.94 6.95
CA PHE A 89 7.43 -31.09 6.97
C PHE A 89 7.04 -32.57 6.99
N SER A 90 5.89 -32.87 7.57
CA SER A 90 5.31 -34.23 7.60
C SER A 90 5.01 -34.80 6.19
N ASN A 91 4.82 -33.91 5.21
CA ASN A 91 4.66 -34.26 3.81
C ASN A 91 5.51 -33.34 2.93
N PRO A 92 6.80 -33.69 2.70
CA PRO A 92 7.72 -32.89 1.90
C PRO A 92 7.25 -32.62 0.47
N GLN A 93 6.65 -33.59 -0.18
CA GLN A 93 6.14 -33.45 -1.55
C GLN A 93 5.03 -32.41 -1.64
N ARG A 94 4.12 -32.40 -0.66
CA ARG A 94 3.07 -31.38 -0.59
C ARG A 94 3.66 -29.98 -0.32
N ALA A 95 4.71 -29.89 0.48
CA ALA A 95 5.40 -28.61 0.74
C ALA A 95 6.00 -28.05 -0.56
N LEU A 96 6.66 -28.87 -1.37
CA LEU A 96 7.19 -28.44 -2.68
C LEU A 96 6.10 -27.99 -3.64
N VAL A 97 4.96 -28.70 -3.71
CA VAL A 97 3.80 -28.25 -4.53
C VAL A 97 3.29 -26.88 -4.06
N VAL A 98 3.28 -26.64 -2.75
CA VAL A 98 2.87 -25.32 -2.18
C VAL A 98 3.88 -24.23 -2.56
N SER A 99 5.19 -24.52 -2.51
CA SER A 99 6.23 -23.60 -2.95
C SER A 99 6.09 -23.22 -4.43
N GLU A 100 5.95 -24.22 -5.31
CA GLU A 100 5.78 -23.98 -6.75
C GLU A 100 4.49 -23.20 -7.07
N ASP A 101 3.39 -23.50 -6.38
CA ASP A 101 2.15 -22.71 -6.50
C ASP A 101 2.34 -21.26 -6.05
N ALA A 102 3.11 -21.00 -4.99
CA ALA A 102 3.40 -19.67 -4.51
C ALA A 102 4.22 -18.86 -5.54
N LYS A 103 5.30 -19.45 -6.06
CA LYS A 103 6.13 -18.85 -7.13
C LYS A 103 5.30 -18.49 -8.36
N ARG A 104 4.45 -19.42 -8.79
CA ARG A 104 3.60 -19.21 -9.98
C ARG A 104 2.60 -18.08 -9.77
N ILE A 105 1.92 -18.02 -8.62
CA ILE A 105 0.97 -16.94 -8.32
C ILE A 105 1.69 -15.60 -8.19
N ALA A 106 2.86 -15.56 -7.56
CA ALA A 106 3.69 -14.36 -7.48
C ALA A 106 4.05 -13.83 -8.87
N ALA A 107 4.50 -14.70 -9.77
CA ALA A 107 4.83 -14.34 -11.16
C ALA A 107 3.60 -13.83 -11.93
N GLU A 108 2.44 -14.48 -11.79
CA GLU A 108 1.17 -14.01 -12.38
C GLU A 108 0.79 -12.61 -11.90
N ILE A 109 0.92 -12.34 -10.60
CA ILE A 109 0.62 -11.03 -10.02
C ILE A 109 1.61 -9.98 -10.53
N ARG A 110 2.93 -10.27 -10.51
CA ARG A 110 3.94 -9.32 -11.04
C ARG A 110 3.69 -8.96 -12.49
N GLN A 111 3.37 -9.96 -13.32
CA GLN A 111 3.03 -9.73 -14.72
C GLN A 111 1.76 -8.88 -14.85
N GLY A 112 0.72 -9.19 -14.09
CA GLY A 112 -0.52 -8.41 -14.07
C GLY A 112 -0.29 -6.94 -13.65
N ILE A 113 0.59 -6.66 -12.69
CA ILE A 113 0.96 -5.30 -12.31
C ILE A 113 1.64 -4.57 -13.48
N LEU A 114 2.62 -5.22 -14.14
CA LEU A 114 3.33 -4.60 -15.26
C LEU A 114 2.42 -4.30 -16.46
N GLU A 115 1.45 -5.16 -16.73
CA GLU A 115 0.54 -5.03 -17.88
C GLU A 115 -0.63 -4.08 -17.61
N GLN A 116 -1.16 -4.05 -16.39
CA GLN A 116 -2.40 -3.34 -16.08
C GLN A 116 -2.18 -2.05 -15.29
N ALA A 117 -1.16 -2.01 -14.43
CA ALA A 117 -1.00 -0.91 -13.47
C ALA A 117 0.03 0.14 -13.91
N VAL A 118 0.85 -0.14 -14.92
CA VAL A 118 1.77 0.86 -15.47
C VAL A 118 1.04 1.67 -16.54
N ALA A 119 0.41 2.76 -16.11
CA ALA A 119 -0.44 3.59 -16.95
C ALA A 119 0.16 4.98 -17.18
N THR A 120 -0.29 5.69 -18.24
CA THR A 120 0.23 7.01 -18.59
C THR A 120 -0.56 8.11 -17.92
N HIS A 121 0.08 8.82 -16.98
CA HIS A 121 -0.45 10.04 -16.40
C HIS A 121 -0.07 11.26 -17.27
N PRO A 122 -0.98 12.23 -17.51
CA PRO A 122 -0.73 13.35 -18.45
C PRO A 122 0.52 14.17 -18.12
N LYS A 123 0.85 14.35 -16.83
CA LYS A 123 1.98 15.17 -16.37
C LYS A 123 3.25 14.35 -16.10
N TYR A 124 3.12 13.12 -15.58
CA TYR A 124 4.25 12.32 -15.08
C TYR A 124 4.68 11.20 -16.03
N GLY A 125 3.97 11.03 -17.18
CA GLY A 125 4.22 9.92 -18.08
C GLY A 125 3.81 8.57 -17.45
N ARG A 126 4.58 7.53 -17.73
CA ARG A 126 4.29 6.19 -17.18
C ARG A 126 4.61 6.13 -15.70
N ILE A 127 3.59 5.81 -14.90
CA ILE A 127 3.66 5.64 -13.43
C ILE A 127 2.81 4.45 -12.99
N TYR A 128 2.98 3.99 -11.76
CA TYR A 128 2.07 3.01 -11.17
C TYR A 128 0.73 3.66 -10.82
N ALA A 129 -0.38 3.02 -11.21
CA ALA A 129 -1.72 3.32 -10.72
C ALA A 129 -1.93 2.69 -9.33
N TYR A 130 -2.80 3.28 -8.52
CA TYR A 130 -3.15 2.75 -7.19
C TYR A 130 -4.15 1.60 -7.28
N GLU A 131 -5.18 1.75 -8.12
CA GLU A 131 -6.18 0.73 -8.38
C GLU A 131 -6.43 0.59 -9.89
N VAL A 132 -6.74 -0.63 -10.34
CA VAL A 132 -7.12 -0.95 -11.72
C VAL A 132 -8.26 -1.96 -11.76
N ASP A 133 -8.90 -2.17 -12.94
CA ASP A 133 -10.04 -3.09 -13.11
C ASP A 133 -9.80 -4.24 -14.09
N GLY A 134 -8.68 -4.23 -14.83
CA GLY A 134 -8.41 -5.18 -15.90
C GLY A 134 -9.16 -4.91 -17.21
N PHE A 135 -9.98 -3.85 -17.27
CA PHE A 135 -10.65 -3.36 -18.48
C PHE A 135 -9.93 -2.15 -19.12
N GLY A 136 -8.83 -1.69 -18.47
CA GLY A 136 -8.06 -0.54 -18.90
C GLY A 136 -8.31 0.73 -18.09
N SER A 137 -9.14 0.68 -17.03
CA SER A 137 -9.28 1.80 -16.11
C SER A 137 -8.13 1.84 -15.11
N SER A 138 -7.70 3.06 -14.75
CA SER A 138 -6.64 3.29 -13.78
C SER A 138 -7.02 4.44 -12.85
N TYR A 139 -6.84 4.26 -11.56
CA TYR A 139 -7.04 5.29 -10.56
C TYR A 139 -5.70 5.76 -10.01
N PHE A 140 -5.38 7.03 -10.26
CA PHE A 140 -4.14 7.66 -9.82
C PHE A 140 -4.35 8.40 -8.51
N MET A 141 -3.84 7.83 -7.44
CA MET A 141 -3.73 8.40 -6.11
C MET A 141 -2.67 7.65 -5.30
N ASP A 142 -2.43 8.04 -4.08
CA ASP A 142 -1.90 7.19 -3.03
C ASP A 142 -2.63 7.47 -1.73
N ASP A 143 -2.60 6.51 -0.82
CA ASP A 143 -3.19 6.54 0.51
C ASP A 143 -2.07 6.37 1.55
N ALA A 144 -2.18 7.04 2.68
CA ALA A 144 -1.17 7.02 3.72
C ALA A 144 -0.99 5.66 4.41
N ASN A 145 -1.97 4.78 4.28
CA ASN A 145 -1.94 3.45 4.87
C ASN A 145 -1.04 2.50 4.06
N ILE A 146 -0.44 1.52 4.76
CA ILE A 146 0.47 0.54 4.17
C ILE A 146 -0.29 -0.79 3.99
N PRO A 147 -0.22 -1.39 2.80
CA PRO A 147 0.56 -1.02 1.62
C PRO A 147 -0.02 0.15 0.81
N GLY A 148 0.81 1.13 0.46
CA GLY A 148 0.57 2.22 -0.48
C GLY A 148 1.57 2.19 -1.64
N ILE A 149 1.38 3.00 -2.67
CA ILE A 149 2.30 3.07 -3.82
C ILE A 149 3.68 3.61 -3.39
N LEU A 150 3.70 4.58 -2.48
CA LEU A 150 4.95 5.09 -1.92
C LEU A 150 5.74 3.99 -1.21
N SER A 151 5.09 2.99 -0.65
CA SER A 151 5.73 1.90 0.09
C SER A 151 6.29 0.77 -0.78
N LEU A 152 6.18 0.80 -2.11
CA LEU A 152 6.63 -0.31 -2.97
C LEU A 152 8.09 -0.76 -2.74
N PRO A 153 9.08 0.14 -2.51
CA PRO A 153 10.43 -0.29 -2.15
C PRO A 153 10.54 -0.87 -0.74
N TYR A 154 9.82 -0.31 0.22
CA TYR A 154 9.73 -0.84 1.58
C TYR A 154 9.18 -2.27 1.61
N LEU A 155 8.22 -2.57 0.74
CA LEU A 155 7.67 -3.91 0.55
C LEU A 155 8.64 -4.87 -0.17
N GLY A 156 9.76 -4.38 -0.73
CA GLY A 156 10.67 -5.17 -1.53
C GLY A 156 10.19 -5.48 -2.96
N PHE A 157 9.16 -4.77 -3.44
CA PHE A 157 8.61 -5.02 -4.77
C PHE A 157 9.47 -4.43 -5.88
N VAL A 158 10.04 -3.24 -5.68
CA VAL A 158 10.96 -2.54 -6.58
C VAL A 158 12.12 -1.96 -5.78
N ASP A 159 13.23 -1.66 -6.47
CA ASP A 159 14.31 -0.87 -5.88
C ASP A 159 13.90 0.60 -5.75
N LYS A 160 14.35 1.28 -4.66
CA LYS A 160 14.09 2.70 -4.43
C LYS A 160 14.73 3.64 -5.46
N THR A 161 15.61 3.11 -6.34
CA THR A 161 16.20 3.82 -7.48
C THR A 161 15.52 3.48 -8.83
N ASP A 162 14.51 2.61 -8.84
CA ASP A 162 13.79 2.25 -10.07
C ASP A 162 13.20 3.49 -10.75
N PRO A 163 13.47 3.75 -12.04
CA PRO A 163 13.01 4.96 -12.71
C PRO A 163 11.48 5.11 -12.84
N LEU A 164 10.74 4.00 -12.88
CA LEU A 164 9.28 4.02 -12.90
C LEU A 164 8.75 4.39 -11.51
N TYR A 165 9.35 3.81 -10.45
CA TYR A 165 9.01 4.16 -9.08
C TYR A 165 9.35 5.63 -8.78
N LEU A 166 10.51 6.14 -9.17
CA LEU A 166 10.88 7.53 -8.92
C LEU A 166 9.87 8.51 -9.53
N ARG A 167 9.44 8.29 -10.77
CA ARG A 167 8.37 9.12 -11.38
C ARG A 167 7.04 8.98 -10.64
N THR A 168 6.73 7.79 -10.16
CA THR A 168 5.54 7.55 -9.36
C THR A 168 5.62 8.25 -8.01
N ARG A 169 6.80 8.22 -7.37
CA ARG A 169 7.10 8.95 -6.13
C ARG A 169 6.92 10.46 -6.31
N ASP A 170 7.42 11.03 -7.41
CA ASP A 170 7.21 12.45 -7.74
C ASP A 170 5.72 12.80 -7.89
N PHE A 171 4.92 11.89 -8.41
CA PHE A 171 3.47 12.06 -8.50
C PHE A 171 2.80 12.01 -7.12
N VAL A 172 3.04 10.96 -6.34
CA VAL A 172 2.31 10.75 -5.06
C VAL A 172 2.70 11.78 -4.00
N LEU A 173 3.91 12.33 -4.06
CA LEU A 173 4.41 13.41 -3.19
C LEU A 173 4.17 14.81 -3.76
N SER A 174 3.11 14.99 -4.53
CA SER A 174 2.76 16.28 -5.15
C SER A 174 1.25 16.55 -5.07
N PRO A 175 0.81 17.80 -5.28
CA PRO A 175 -0.61 18.14 -5.38
C PRO A 175 -1.37 17.45 -6.54
N SER A 176 -0.70 16.68 -7.39
CA SER A 176 -1.36 15.84 -8.41
C SER A 176 -1.95 14.56 -7.80
N ASN A 177 -1.47 14.13 -6.64
CA ASN A 177 -2.15 13.16 -5.80
C ASN A 177 -3.26 13.87 -5.03
N PRO A 178 -4.55 13.48 -5.19
CA PRO A 178 -5.67 14.17 -4.55
C PRO A 178 -5.63 14.13 -3.01
N PHE A 179 -4.81 13.25 -2.43
CA PHE A 179 -4.64 13.09 -0.98
C PHE A 179 -3.27 13.54 -0.47
N TYR A 180 -2.52 14.30 -1.27
CA TYR A 180 -1.36 15.02 -0.79
C TYR A 180 -1.78 16.39 -0.27
N PHE A 181 -1.50 16.67 0.99
CA PHE A 181 -1.86 17.93 1.65
C PHE A 181 -0.62 18.70 2.05
N ALA A 182 -0.67 20.02 1.94
CA ALA A 182 0.44 20.89 2.28
C ALA A 182 -0.06 22.06 3.09
N GLY A 183 0.39 22.17 4.32
CA GLY A 183 0.06 23.21 5.27
C GLY A 183 1.29 23.78 5.99
N THR A 184 1.04 24.60 7.00
CA THR A 184 2.10 25.28 7.76
C THR A 184 2.83 24.40 8.76
N ALA A 185 2.21 23.34 9.25
CA ALA A 185 2.84 22.40 10.19
C ALA A 185 3.50 21.21 9.47
N ALA A 186 2.91 20.74 8.38
CA ALA A 186 3.45 19.64 7.61
C ALA A 186 2.90 19.59 6.18
N GLN A 187 3.61 18.85 5.34
CA GLN A 187 3.10 18.38 4.05
C GLN A 187 3.31 16.87 3.92
N GLY A 188 2.37 16.19 3.32
CA GLY A 188 2.45 14.72 3.18
C GLY A 188 1.16 14.10 2.68
N ILE A 189 1.19 12.78 2.54
CA ILE A 189 0.04 12.00 2.09
C ILE A 189 -0.90 11.77 3.28
N GLY A 190 -2.19 11.96 3.02
CA GLY A 190 -3.30 11.55 3.87
C GLY A 190 -4.13 10.48 3.18
N GLY A 191 -5.46 10.57 3.28
CA GLY A 191 -6.35 9.60 2.66
C GLY A 191 -7.81 10.00 2.77
N PRO A 192 -8.70 9.31 2.06
CA PRO A 192 -10.14 9.58 2.14
C PRO A 192 -10.74 9.20 3.50
N HIS A 193 -10.10 8.29 4.25
CA HIS A 193 -10.61 7.74 5.50
C HIS A 193 -10.93 8.81 6.55
N ILE A 194 -9.98 9.71 6.81
CA ILE A 194 -10.17 10.83 7.74
C ILE A 194 -10.68 12.08 7.01
N GLY A 195 -10.39 12.19 5.71
CA GLY A 195 -10.80 13.33 4.89
C GLY A 195 -9.65 14.29 4.57
N TYR A 196 -10.03 15.42 3.96
CA TYR A 196 -9.07 16.37 3.42
C TYR A 196 -8.30 17.12 4.53
N GLY A 197 -7.03 17.43 4.24
CA GLY A 197 -6.17 18.27 5.09
C GLY A 197 -5.47 17.52 6.23
N TYR A 198 -5.72 16.25 6.42
CA TYR A 198 -5.07 15.43 7.45
C TYR A 198 -3.86 14.69 6.88
N VAL A 199 -2.68 14.99 7.40
CA VAL A 199 -1.41 14.31 7.09
C VAL A 199 -1.20 13.16 8.06
N TRP A 200 -0.65 12.05 7.58
CA TRP A 200 -0.46 10.85 8.38
C TRP A 200 1.01 10.59 8.69
N PRO A 201 1.39 10.42 9.97
CA PRO A 201 2.76 10.06 10.37
C PRO A 201 3.29 8.80 9.70
N MET A 202 2.41 7.83 9.39
CA MET A 202 2.80 6.60 8.65
C MET A 202 3.35 6.92 7.26
N ALA A 203 2.69 7.81 6.51
CA ALA A 203 3.15 8.21 5.18
C ALA A 203 4.49 8.97 5.24
N LEU A 204 4.68 9.84 6.24
CA LEU A 204 5.95 10.53 6.47
C LEU A 204 7.07 9.54 6.81
N SER A 205 6.77 8.52 7.62
CA SER A 205 7.74 7.46 7.95
C SER A 205 8.13 6.63 6.73
N ILE A 206 7.17 6.25 5.89
CA ILE A 206 7.46 5.56 4.62
C ILE A 206 8.23 6.44 3.65
N GLN A 207 7.91 7.73 3.57
CA GLN A 207 8.65 8.67 2.74
C GLN A 207 10.14 8.71 3.14
N ALA A 208 10.42 8.72 4.44
CA ALA A 208 11.79 8.66 4.96
C ALA A 208 12.47 7.30 4.67
N LEU A 209 11.80 6.18 4.95
CA LEU A 209 12.32 4.82 4.69
C LEU A 209 12.64 4.55 3.22
N THR A 210 11.91 5.20 2.31
CA THR A 210 12.08 5.05 0.85
C THR A 210 12.90 6.17 0.21
N SER A 211 13.45 7.10 1.00
CA SER A 211 14.33 8.17 0.51
C SER A 211 15.79 7.72 0.45
N ASN A 212 16.52 8.29 -0.52
CA ASN A 212 17.97 8.22 -0.60
C ASN A 212 18.63 9.57 -0.21
N ASP A 213 17.83 10.59 0.09
CA ASP A 213 18.29 11.95 0.41
C ASP A 213 18.31 12.17 1.94
N ASP A 214 19.50 12.33 2.50
CA ASP A 214 19.69 12.58 3.92
C ASP A 214 19.00 13.87 4.40
N ALA A 215 18.94 14.90 3.57
CA ALA A 215 18.26 16.15 3.92
C ALA A 215 16.75 15.97 4.00
N GLU A 216 16.17 15.18 3.08
CA GLU A 216 14.74 14.82 3.14
C GLU A 216 14.45 14.00 4.41
N ILE A 217 15.28 13.00 4.72
CA ILE A 217 15.11 12.15 5.91
C ILE A 217 15.13 12.99 7.18
N LEU A 218 16.13 13.88 7.35
CA LEU A 218 16.24 14.75 8.51
C LEU A 218 15.02 15.69 8.64
N GLY A 219 14.58 16.30 7.53
CA GLY A 219 13.39 17.15 7.51
C GLY A 219 12.13 16.39 7.96
N LEU A 220 11.97 15.14 7.52
CA LEU A 220 10.84 14.29 7.91
C LEU A 220 10.89 13.88 9.38
N LEU A 221 12.09 13.60 9.93
CA LEU A 221 12.27 13.33 11.36
C LEU A 221 11.88 14.55 12.21
N ASP A 222 12.25 15.75 11.77
CA ASP A 222 11.87 16.99 12.47
C ASP A 222 10.36 17.25 12.43
N VAL A 223 9.72 16.98 11.29
CA VAL A 223 8.25 17.05 11.18
C VAL A 223 7.61 16.04 12.13
N LEU A 224 8.01 14.77 12.10
CA LEU A 224 7.45 13.73 12.97
C LEU A 224 7.59 14.07 14.45
N LYS A 225 8.74 14.63 14.88
CA LYS A 225 8.96 15.09 16.26
C LYS A 225 8.08 16.27 16.64
N SER A 226 7.91 17.24 15.73
CA SER A 226 7.18 18.50 16.00
C SER A 226 5.66 18.37 15.91
N THR A 227 5.14 17.28 15.33
CA THR A 227 3.69 17.09 15.09
C THR A 227 3.01 16.12 16.07
N THR A 228 3.64 15.83 17.19
CA THR A 228 3.07 14.94 18.24
C THR A 228 2.00 15.61 19.10
N GLY A 229 1.66 16.88 18.89
CA GLY A 229 0.68 17.59 19.70
C GLY A 229 0.99 17.59 21.21
N GLY A 230 2.28 17.48 21.59
CA GLY A 230 2.74 17.40 22.98
C GLY A 230 2.52 16.04 23.66
N THR A 231 2.02 15.03 22.94
CA THR A 231 1.78 13.68 23.46
C THR A 231 3.02 12.81 23.46
N ASN A 232 4.02 13.14 22.63
CA ASN A 232 5.20 12.31 22.33
C ASN A 232 4.87 10.95 21.67
N PHE A 233 3.68 10.82 21.09
CA PHE A 233 3.25 9.65 20.32
C PHE A 233 2.92 10.01 18.89
N MET A 234 3.05 9.04 17.99
CA MET A 234 2.53 9.14 16.65
C MET A 234 1.02 8.92 16.66
N HIS A 235 0.30 9.89 16.10
CA HIS A 235 -1.15 9.83 15.89
C HIS A 235 -1.49 9.01 14.63
N GLU A 236 -2.77 8.72 14.42
CA GLU A 236 -3.25 8.22 13.14
C GLU A 236 -3.07 9.30 12.06
N SER A 237 -3.56 10.51 12.32
CA SER A 237 -3.40 11.68 11.45
C SER A 237 -3.43 12.98 12.26
N PHE A 238 -2.96 14.07 11.65
CA PHE A 238 -3.04 15.42 12.23
C PHE A 238 -3.32 16.46 11.13
N TRP A 239 -3.96 17.56 11.53
CA TRP A 239 -4.30 18.64 10.61
C TRP A 239 -3.04 19.36 10.12
N MET A 240 -2.90 19.54 8.80
CA MET A 240 -1.71 20.05 8.12
C MET A 240 -1.23 21.43 8.60
N ASP A 241 -2.10 22.26 9.20
CA ASP A 241 -1.76 23.57 9.75
C ASP A 241 -1.69 23.62 11.28
N ASN A 242 -2.17 22.59 11.97
CA ASN A 242 -2.21 22.56 13.43
C ASN A 242 -1.99 21.15 13.99
N PRO A 243 -0.80 20.81 14.48
CA PRO A 243 -0.49 19.49 15.00
C PRO A 243 -1.24 19.13 16.29
N ASN A 244 -1.89 20.09 16.94
CA ASN A 244 -2.75 19.81 18.11
C ASN A 244 -4.16 19.31 17.71
N SER A 245 -4.51 19.41 16.43
CA SER A 245 -5.74 18.84 15.87
C SER A 245 -5.42 17.49 15.23
N PHE A 246 -5.58 16.42 15.98
CA PHE A 246 -5.22 15.07 15.54
C PHE A 246 -6.34 14.06 15.82
N THR A 247 -6.32 12.96 15.07
CA THR A 247 -7.11 11.77 15.32
C THR A 247 -6.29 10.77 16.12
N ARG A 248 -6.94 10.03 17.04
CA ARG A 248 -6.33 9.03 17.92
C ARG A 248 -5.08 9.53 18.67
N TYR A 249 -5.18 9.71 19.96
CA TYR A 249 -4.08 10.12 20.82
C TYR A 249 -2.82 9.25 20.65
N TRP A 250 -3.00 7.96 20.51
CA TRP A 250 -1.97 6.95 20.28
C TRP A 250 -2.46 5.98 19.19
N PHE A 251 -1.63 5.72 18.19
CA PHE A 251 -1.95 4.79 17.11
C PHE A 251 -0.82 3.78 16.96
N ALA A 252 -1.08 2.52 17.33
CA ALA A 252 -0.06 1.46 17.40
C ALA A 252 0.73 1.32 16.10
N TRP A 253 0.03 1.31 15.00
CA TRP A 253 0.60 1.15 13.67
C TRP A 253 1.62 2.25 13.31
N ALA A 254 1.26 3.49 13.54
CA ALA A 254 2.17 4.62 13.30
C ALA A 254 3.36 4.62 14.26
N ASN A 255 3.15 4.26 15.54
CA ASN A 255 4.23 4.20 16.52
C ASN A 255 5.22 3.07 16.24
N SER A 256 4.75 1.88 15.81
CA SER A 256 5.62 0.77 15.45
C SER A 256 6.46 1.07 14.21
N LEU A 257 5.84 1.68 13.19
CA LEU A 257 6.55 2.08 11.97
C LEU A 257 7.57 3.19 12.23
N PHE A 258 7.25 4.15 13.10
CA PHE A 258 8.22 5.18 13.51
C PHE A 258 9.41 4.56 14.26
N ALA A 259 9.16 3.59 15.14
CA ALA A 259 10.25 2.87 15.82
C ALA A 259 11.14 2.10 14.82
N GLU A 260 10.55 1.44 13.83
CA GLU A 260 11.26 0.78 12.74
C GLU A 260 12.09 1.78 11.92
N LEU A 261 11.52 2.95 11.56
CA LEU A 261 12.24 4.02 10.88
C LEU A 261 13.50 4.42 11.67
N ILE A 262 13.39 4.68 12.97
CA ILE A 262 14.52 5.07 13.81
C ILE A 262 15.59 3.97 13.85
N LEU A 263 15.19 2.71 14.02
CA LEU A 263 16.14 1.58 14.05
C LEU A 263 16.84 1.40 12.70
N THR A 264 16.12 1.52 11.59
CA THR A 264 16.68 1.43 10.24
C THR A 264 17.70 2.55 9.99
N ILE A 265 17.36 3.80 10.36
CA ILE A 265 18.29 4.93 10.20
C ILE A 265 19.52 4.75 11.12
N ALA A 266 19.33 4.29 12.35
CA ALA A 266 20.43 4.04 13.27
C ALA A 266 21.43 2.99 12.75
N ASP A 267 20.94 2.00 12.01
CA ASP A 267 21.77 0.95 11.40
C ASP A 267 22.40 1.41 10.07
N GLU A 268 21.59 1.94 9.16
CA GLU A 268 22.04 2.26 7.79
C GLU A 268 22.71 3.64 7.67
N ARG A 269 22.32 4.61 8.49
CA ARG A 269 22.72 6.03 8.42
C ARG A 269 22.91 6.64 9.81
N PRO A 270 23.79 6.07 10.66
CA PRO A 270 23.94 6.49 12.06
C PRO A 270 24.28 7.98 12.21
N HIS A 271 24.95 8.58 11.24
CA HIS A 271 25.28 10.01 11.22
C HIS A 271 24.08 10.97 11.19
N LEU A 272 22.86 10.45 10.92
CA LEU A 272 21.63 11.25 10.95
C LEU A 272 20.99 11.30 12.35
N ILE A 273 21.43 10.44 13.28
CA ILE A 273 20.86 10.34 14.64
C ILE A 273 21.91 10.66 15.71
N PHE A 274 23.15 10.24 15.51
CA PHE A 274 24.30 10.35 16.42
C PHE A 274 25.35 11.28 15.78
#